data_3154f3f6cb22ae3ab9c97c72a00998f5
#
_entry.id   3154f3f6cb22ae3ab9c97c72a00998f5
#
_cell.length_a   1.000
_cell.length_b   1.000
_cell.length_c   1.000
_cell.angle_alpha   90.00
_cell.angle_beta   90.00
_cell.angle_gamma   90.00
#
_symmetry.space_group_name_H-M   'P 1'
#
loop_
_entity.id
_entity.type
_entity.pdbx_description
1 polymer ?
#
loop_
_entity_poly.entity_id
_entity_poly.type
_entity_poly.pdbx_seq_one_letter_code
_entity_poly.pdbx_strand_id
1 'polypeptide(L)' 'MGRVRPTYIKRVAIELVRNHSERFTDDFDHNKTVVEELTDASSLTMRNRITGYATRYRKQGQV' A
#
# COMPACT_ATOMS: atom_id res chain seq x y z
N MET A 1 -8.75 20.47 4.02
CA MET A 1 -8.47 20.10 3.13
C MET A 1 -7.81 18.93 3.13
N GLY A 2 -8.08 18.02 3.17
CA GLY A 2 -7.50 16.76 3.33
C GLY A 2 -6.49 16.42 2.27
N ARG A 3 -5.47 17.20 2.23
CA ARG A 3 -4.50 16.92 1.26
C ARG A 3 -3.60 15.80 1.74
N VAL A 4 -3.59 14.70 1.04
CA VAL A 4 -2.75 13.55 1.41
C VAL A 4 -1.35 13.74 0.84
N ARG A 5 -0.38 13.75 1.71
CA ARG A 5 1.00 13.95 1.30
C ARG A 5 1.62 12.64 0.81
N PRO A 6 2.52 12.72 -0.16
CA PRO A 6 3.22 11.52 -0.63
C PRO A 6 3.94 10.78 0.49
N THR A 7 4.48 11.52 1.45
CA THR A 7 5.17 10.91 2.58
C THR A 7 4.22 10.05 3.41
N TYR A 8 3.01 10.55 3.60
CA TYR A 8 2.01 9.80 4.37
C TYR A 8 1.67 8.50 3.66
N ILE A 9 1.44 8.56 2.35
CA ILE A 9 1.08 7.39 1.56
C ILE A 9 2.21 6.37 1.62
N LYS A 10 3.44 6.84 1.49
CA LYS A 10 4.59 5.95 1.53
C LYS A 10 4.71 5.27 2.88
N ARG A 11 4.50 6.03 3.95
CA ARG A 11 4.59 5.48 5.30
C ARG A 11 3.55 4.39 5.52
N VAL A 12 2.30 4.66 5.11
CA VAL A 12 1.23 3.70 5.28
C VAL A 12 1.55 2.42 4.50
N ALA A 13 2.03 2.57 3.28
CA ALA A 13 2.35 1.42 2.45
C ALA A 13 3.44 0.58 3.08
N ILE A 14 4.48 1.23 3.60
CA ILE A 14 5.59 0.52 4.23
C ILE A 14 5.11 -0.24 5.46
N GLU A 15 4.29 0.41 6.27
CA GLU A 15 3.78 -0.25 7.48
C GLU A 15 2.93 -1.45 7.14
N LEU A 16 2.11 -1.32 6.11
CA LEU A 16 1.26 -2.43 5.70
C LEU A 16 2.10 -3.63 5.26
N VAL A 17 3.11 -3.37 4.45
CA VAL A 17 3.95 -4.46 3.95
C VAL A 17 4.75 -5.08 5.09
N ARG A 18 5.27 -4.26 5.99
CA ARG A 18 6.07 -4.79 7.10
C ARG A 18 5.23 -5.63 8.05
N ASN A 19 4.00 -5.20 8.31
CA ASN A 19 3.15 -5.92 9.25
C ASN A 19 2.45 -7.12 8.61
N HIS A 20 2.30 -7.10 7.28
CA HIS A 20 1.58 -8.14 6.58
C HIS A 20 2.33 -8.59 5.33
N SER A 21 3.63 -8.76 5.46
CA SER A 21 4.47 -9.05 4.30
C SER A 21 4.03 -10.31 3.57
N GLU A 22 3.49 -11.28 4.29
CA GLU A 22 3.06 -12.53 3.66
C GLU A 22 1.81 -12.34 2.82
N ARG A 23 1.09 -11.23 3.02
CA ARG A 23 -0.10 -10.94 2.25
C ARG A 23 0.21 -10.21 0.95
N PHE A 24 1.36 -9.58 0.87
CA PHE A 24 1.73 -8.79 -0.30
C PHE A 24 2.64 -9.57 -1.24
N THR A 25 2.44 -9.36 -2.54
CA THR A 25 3.22 -10.04 -3.57
C THR A 25 3.69 -9.00 -4.59
N ASP A 26 4.21 -9.47 -5.71
CA ASP A 26 4.60 -8.57 -6.80
C ASP A 26 3.41 -8.20 -7.67
N ASP A 27 2.27 -8.80 -7.43
CA ASP A 27 1.07 -8.59 -8.25
C ASP A 27 0.29 -7.39 -7.72
N PHE A 28 0.21 -6.34 -8.52
CA PHE A 28 -0.50 -5.12 -8.13
C PHE A 28 -1.98 -5.39 -7.84
N ASP A 29 -2.62 -6.18 -8.69
CA ASP A 29 -4.05 -6.44 -8.50
C ASP A 29 -4.32 -7.18 -7.20
N HIS A 30 -3.47 -8.13 -6.87
CA HIS A 30 -3.60 -8.85 -5.62
C HIS A 30 -3.41 -7.90 -4.44
N ASN A 31 -2.36 -7.08 -4.51
CA ASN A 31 -2.05 -6.16 -3.43
C ASN A 31 -3.15 -5.12 -3.25
N LYS A 32 -3.81 -4.74 -4.33
CA LYS A 32 -4.90 -3.78 -4.26
C LYS A 32 -6.02 -4.32 -3.38
N THR A 33 -6.34 -5.59 -3.53
CA THR A 33 -7.35 -6.24 -2.71
C THR A 33 -6.91 -6.27 -1.25
N VAL A 34 -5.64 -6.56 -1.01
CA VAL A 34 -5.12 -6.61 0.35
C VAL A 34 -5.21 -5.23 1.00
N VAL A 35 -4.81 -4.20 0.28
CA VAL A 35 -4.89 -2.83 0.81
C VAL A 35 -6.34 -2.47 1.14
N GLU A 36 -7.26 -2.89 0.29
CA GLU A 36 -8.67 -2.61 0.49
C GLU A 36 -9.17 -3.25 1.78
N GLU A 37 -8.67 -4.43 2.10
CA GLU A 37 -9.07 -5.13 3.32
C GLU A 37 -8.44 -4.53 4.56
N LEU A 38 -7.21 -4.06 4.43
CA LEU A 38 -6.44 -3.62 5.59
C LEU A 38 -6.59 -2.15 5.92
N THR A 39 -7.15 -1.35 5.02
CA THR A 39 -7.30 0.07 5.26
C THR A 39 -8.71 0.52 4.93
N ASP A 40 -9.05 1.68 5.48
CA ASP A 40 -10.36 2.27 5.22
C ASP A 40 -10.24 3.38 4.20
N ALA A 41 -9.25 3.32 3.35
CA ALA A 41 -9.06 4.37 2.34
C ALA A 41 -10.31 4.43 1.47
N SER A 42 -11.08 5.50 1.63
CA SER A 42 -12.30 5.68 0.87
C SER A 42 -12.02 6.17 -0.55
N SER A 43 -10.87 6.78 -0.75
CA SER A 43 -10.52 7.30 -2.06
C SER A 43 -9.85 6.23 -2.91
N LEU A 44 -10.38 6.02 -4.10
CA LEU A 44 -9.79 5.06 -5.01
C LEU A 44 -8.38 5.47 -5.39
N THR A 45 -8.16 6.77 -5.60
CA THR A 45 -6.85 7.28 -5.94
C THR A 45 -5.84 6.99 -4.84
N MET A 46 -6.25 7.23 -3.60
CA MET A 46 -5.37 7.00 -2.47
C MET A 46 -5.04 5.53 -2.32
N ARG A 47 -6.04 4.68 -2.48
CA ARG A 47 -5.86 3.24 -2.37
C ARG A 47 -4.90 2.74 -3.45
N ASN A 48 -5.04 3.27 -4.67
CA ASN A 48 -4.16 2.86 -5.75
C ASN A 48 -2.73 3.30 -5.50
N ARG A 49 -2.55 4.47 -4.92
CA ARG A 49 -1.20 4.96 -4.62
C ARG A 49 -0.55 4.13 -3.54
N ILE A 50 -1.31 3.79 -2.50
CA ILE A 50 -0.78 2.95 -1.43
C ILE A 50 -0.39 1.60 -2.00
N THR A 51 -1.23 1.04 -2.87
CA THR A 51 -0.93 -0.25 -3.48
C THR A 51 0.33 -0.18 -4.33
N GLY A 52 0.49 0.92 -5.07
CA GLY A 52 1.68 1.10 -5.89
C GLY A 52 2.95 1.11 -5.08
N TYR A 53 2.95 1.88 -3.99
CA TYR A 53 4.12 1.94 -3.13
C TYR A 53 4.37 0.60 -2.44
N ALA A 54 3.31 -0.05 -1.99
CA ALA A 54 3.44 -1.34 -1.32
C ALA A 54 4.03 -2.39 -2.25
N THR A 55 3.54 -2.44 -3.48
CA THR A 55 4.05 -3.39 -4.45
C THR A 55 5.52 -3.14 -4.74
N ARG A 56 5.87 -1.87 -4.93
CA ARG A 56 7.25 -1.49 -5.21
C ARG A 56 8.16 -1.85 -4.03
N TYR A 57 7.70 -1.55 -2.83
CA TYR A 57 8.48 -1.83 -1.63
C TYR A 57 8.71 -3.32 -1.48
N ARG A 58 7.69 -4.11 -1.74
CA ARG A 58 7.79 -5.56 -1.65
C ARG A 58 8.76 -6.12 -2.69
N LYS A 59 8.71 -5.56 -3.90
CA LYS A 59 9.59 -6.02 -4.98
C LYS A 59 11.04 -5.71 -4.69
N GLN A 60 11.30 -4.64 -3.94
CA GLN A 60 12.66 -4.26 -3.61
C GLN A 60 13.25 -5.14 -2.52
N GLY A 61 12.45 -6.02 -1.94
CA GLY A 61 12.96 -6.92 -0.93
C GLY A 61 13.29 -6.22 0.37
N GLN A 62 12.59 -5.13 0.65
CA GLN A 62 12.84 -4.38 1.87
C GLN A 62 12.25 -5.04 3.11
N VAL A 63 11.48 -6.07 2.91
CA VAL A 63 10.76 -6.71 4.02
C VAL A 63 11.30 -8.10 4.26
#